data_5ce7f242c2e5a1d78c30c4db898c6a87
#
_entry.id   5ce7f242c2e5a1d78c30c4db898c6a87
#
_cell.length_a   1.000
_cell.length_b   1.000
_cell.length_c   1.000
_cell.angle_alpha   90.00
_cell.angle_beta   90.00
_cell.angle_gamma   90.00
#
_symmetry.space_group_name_H-M   'P 1'
#
loop_
_entity.id
_entity.type
_entity.pdbx_description
1 polymer ?
#
loop_
_entity_poly.entity_id
_entity_poly.type
_entity_poly.pdbx_seq_one_letter_code
_entity_poly.pdbx_strand_id
1 'polypeptide(L)'
;MTNEEFIKSVSLEGEIWKDVVGYEGLYMVSNIGRVASLSRSIIQKNGIPRCVSPTILKQRKAKNGYLTVLLYHTPNKRLWLVHRIVALAFISNPEDKPCVDHNDRNRANNDVNNLRWCTYSENMLNPLSTPFYRKINLGRKRPYAYRPVVGIKDDIVVYRFDKLTDCVKYGFNYTSVSSCCNGRRKTCGGVTFMYLSDYETLINISKNS
;
A
#
# COMPACT_ATOMS: atom_id res chain seq x y z
N MET A 1 -39.85 -4.15 13.65
CA MET A 1 -38.58 -4.86 13.86
C MET A 1 -37.56 -3.87 14.33
N THR A 2 -37.06 -4.02 15.53
CA THR A 2 -35.98 -3.23 16.09
C THR A 2 -34.64 -3.60 15.41
N ASN A 3 -33.59 -2.78 15.60
CA ASN A 3 -32.27 -3.12 15.07
C ASN A 3 -31.69 -4.40 15.71
N GLU A 4 -31.98 -4.65 16.98
CA GLU A 4 -31.57 -5.87 17.69
C GLU A 4 -32.27 -7.11 17.13
N GLU A 5 -33.59 -7.04 16.93
CA GLU A 5 -34.37 -8.12 16.31
C GLU A 5 -33.84 -8.43 14.89
N PHE A 6 -33.52 -7.38 14.11
CA PHE A 6 -32.96 -7.55 12.78
C PHE A 6 -31.60 -8.26 12.83
N ILE A 7 -30.67 -7.77 13.65
CA ILE A 7 -29.33 -8.39 13.78
C ILE A 7 -29.48 -9.84 14.21
N LYS A 8 -30.30 -10.14 15.21
CA LYS A 8 -30.58 -11.52 15.66
C LYS A 8 -31.11 -12.41 14.54
N SER A 9 -32.00 -11.86 13.70
CA SER A 9 -32.65 -12.63 12.61
C SER A 9 -31.66 -12.95 11.45
N VAL A 10 -30.63 -12.15 11.24
CA VAL A 10 -29.67 -12.32 10.14
C VAL A 10 -28.34 -12.94 10.58
N SER A 11 -28.10 -13.06 11.89
CA SER A 11 -26.86 -13.62 12.45
C SER A 11 -26.73 -15.10 12.13
N LEU A 12 -25.52 -15.50 11.81
CA LEU A 12 -25.12 -16.89 11.67
C LEU A 12 -24.65 -17.44 13.03
N GLU A 13 -24.53 -18.75 13.16
CA GLU A 13 -24.00 -19.37 14.37
C GLU A 13 -22.59 -18.87 14.68
N GLY A 14 -22.36 -18.42 15.91
CA GLY A 14 -21.07 -17.84 16.34
C GLY A 14 -20.76 -16.44 15.77
N GLU A 15 -21.67 -15.81 15.03
CA GLU A 15 -21.46 -14.46 14.50
C GLU A 15 -21.71 -13.40 15.58
N ILE A 16 -20.71 -12.54 15.78
CA ILE A 16 -20.72 -11.45 16.75
C ILE A 16 -20.71 -10.12 15.99
N TRP A 17 -21.58 -9.19 16.40
CA TRP A 17 -21.70 -7.88 15.79
C TRP A 17 -21.24 -6.77 16.72
N LYS A 18 -20.54 -5.78 16.17
CA LYS A 18 -20.13 -4.54 16.86
C LYS A 18 -20.44 -3.34 15.98
N ASP A 19 -20.61 -2.18 16.59
CA ASP A 19 -20.73 -0.93 15.85
C ASP A 19 -19.48 -0.68 15.00
N VAL A 20 -19.68 -0.09 13.82
CA VAL A 20 -18.58 0.41 13.01
C VAL A 20 -18.05 1.69 13.63
N VAL A 21 -16.79 1.71 14.00
CA VAL A 21 -16.13 2.87 14.64
C VAL A 21 -16.32 4.15 13.81
N GLY A 22 -16.86 5.18 14.44
CA GLY A 22 -17.23 6.46 13.81
C GLY A 22 -18.54 6.43 13.00
N TYR A 23 -19.32 5.34 13.14
CA TYR A 23 -20.64 5.15 12.55
C TYR A 23 -21.60 4.43 13.52
N GLU A 24 -21.41 4.64 14.81
CA GLU A 24 -22.17 4.03 15.89
C GLU A 24 -23.67 4.29 15.69
N GLY A 25 -24.50 3.27 15.90
CA GLY A 25 -25.95 3.34 15.68
C GLY A 25 -26.39 3.43 14.22
N LEU A 26 -25.49 3.54 13.26
CA LEU A 26 -25.78 3.60 11.81
C LEU A 26 -25.44 2.30 11.10
N TYR A 27 -24.32 1.69 11.47
CA TYR A 27 -23.82 0.45 10.86
C TYR A 27 -23.17 -0.45 11.89
N MET A 28 -23.32 -1.74 11.70
CA MET A 28 -22.61 -2.77 12.45
C MET A 28 -21.74 -3.62 11.52
N VAL A 29 -20.67 -4.17 12.05
CA VAL A 29 -19.80 -5.12 11.37
C VAL A 29 -19.68 -6.39 12.19
N SER A 30 -19.65 -7.54 11.52
CA SER A 30 -19.50 -8.83 12.19
C SER A 30 -18.05 -9.31 12.20
N ASN A 31 -17.74 -10.22 13.13
CA ASN A 31 -16.44 -10.90 13.25
C ASN A 31 -16.04 -11.69 12.00
N ILE A 32 -16.99 -12.05 11.13
CA ILE A 32 -16.76 -12.73 9.85
C ILE A 32 -16.74 -11.77 8.65
N GLY A 33 -16.79 -10.46 8.90
CA GLY A 33 -16.66 -9.42 7.88
C GLY A 33 -17.94 -9.03 7.15
N ARG A 34 -19.12 -9.41 7.64
CA ARG A 34 -20.40 -8.89 7.11
C ARG A 34 -20.65 -7.49 7.67
N VAL A 35 -21.36 -6.64 6.92
CA VAL A 35 -21.68 -5.27 7.33
C VAL A 35 -23.19 -5.06 7.22
N ALA A 36 -23.79 -4.57 8.27
CA ALA A 36 -25.21 -4.26 8.36
C ALA A 36 -25.43 -2.74 8.41
N SER A 37 -26.42 -2.25 7.68
CA SER A 37 -27.00 -0.92 7.85
C SER A 37 -28.17 -1.04 8.81
N LEU A 38 -28.22 -0.17 9.82
CA LEU A 38 -29.29 -0.16 10.80
C LEU A 38 -30.44 0.74 10.37
N SER A 39 -31.65 0.47 10.91
CA SER A 39 -32.83 1.30 10.71
C SER A 39 -32.58 2.69 11.29
N ARG A 40 -32.93 3.72 10.53
CA ARG A 40 -32.86 5.12 10.97
C ARG A 40 -33.72 6.04 10.11
N SER A 41 -34.10 7.17 10.66
CA SER A 41 -34.75 8.26 9.91
C SER A 41 -33.64 9.21 9.37
N ILE A 42 -33.74 9.57 8.10
CA ILE A 42 -32.89 10.57 7.46
C ILE A 42 -33.78 11.67 6.88
N ILE A 43 -33.30 12.91 6.92
CA ILE A 43 -33.99 14.03 6.24
C ILE A 43 -33.41 14.10 4.81
N GLN A 44 -34.30 13.99 3.82
CA GLN A 44 -33.91 14.14 2.40
C GLN A 44 -33.64 15.63 2.08
N LYS A 45 -33.05 15.89 0.93
CA LYS A 45 -32.74 17.26 0.47
C LYS A 45 -33.98 18.15 0.35
N ASN A 46 -35.14 17.57 0.12
CA ASN A 46 -36.43 18.24 0.05
C ASN A 46 -37.09 18.45 1.43
N GLY A 47 -36.40 18.16 2.53
CA GLY A 47 -36.92 18.29 3.90
C GLY A 47 -37.82 17.15 4.36
N ILE A 48 -38.15 16.17 3.51
CA ILE A 48 -39.07 15.07 3.86
C ILE A 48 -38.30 13.98 4.60
N PRO A 49 -38.74 13.54 5.77
CA PRO A 49 -38.15 12.41 6.46
C PRO A 49 -38.35 11.09 5.69
N ARG A 50 -37.29 10.28 5.63
CA ARG A 50 -37.30 8.95 5.04
C ARG A 50 -36.75 7.94 6.04
N CYS A 51 -37.46 6.84 6.26
CA CYS A 51 -36.95 5.70 7.00
C CYS A 51 -36.05 4.85 6.11
N VAL A 52 -34.87 4.53 6.61
CA VAL A 52 -33.95 3.55 6.03
C VAL A 52 -34.26 2.23 6.74
N SER A 53 -34.61 1.20 6.01
CA SER A 53 -34.80 -0.15 6.56
C SER A 53 -33.48 -0.81 6.82
N PRO A 54 -33.35 -1.65 7.87
CA PRO A 54 -32.12 -2.35 8.16
C PRO A 54 -31.83 -3.41 7.07
N THR A 55 -30.57 -3.59 6.72
CA THR A 55 -30.18 -4.55 5.68
C THR A 55 -28.70 -4.93 5.78
N ILE A 56 -28.37 -6.15 5.33
CA ILE A 56 -26.97 -6.54 5.11
C ILE A 56 -26.47 -5.89 3.82
N LEU A 57 -25.37 -5.16 3.91
CA LEU A 57 -24.82 -4.41 2.78
C LEU A 57 -24.10 -5.35 1.81
N LYS A 58 -24.38 -5.18 0.51
CA LYS A 58 -23.65 -5.85 -0.55
C LYS A 58 -22.24 -5.29 -0.64
N GLN A 59 -21.24 -6.14 -0.48
CA GLN A 59 -19.84 -5.78 -0.62
C GLN A 59 -19.40 -5.88 -2.08
N ARG A 60 -18.49 -5.01 -2.48
CA ARG A 60 -17.91 -5.00 -3.83
C ARG A 60 -16.45 -5.43 -3.76
N LYS A 61 -16.05 -6.34 -4.65
CA LYS A 61 -14.66 -6.73 -4.80
C LYS A 61 -13.94 -5.71 -5.69
N ALA A 62 -12.94 -5.04 -5.15
CA ALA A 62 -12.09 -4.11 -5.89
C ALA A 62 -11.12 -4.88 -6.81
N LYS A 63 -10.54 -4.20 -7.82
CA LYS A 63 -9.57 -4.80 -8.76
C LYS A 63 -8.38 -5.47 -8.07
N ASN A 64 -7.96 -4.95 -6.93
CA ASN A 64 -6.88 -5.51 -6.11
C ASN A 64 -7.31 -6.66 -5.19
N GLY A 65 -8.56 -7.13 -5.30
CA GLY A 65 -9.11 -8.28 -4.57
C GLY A 65 -9.72 -7.98 -3.20
N TYR A 66 -9.57 -6.78 -2.65
CA TYR A 66 -10.18 -6.42 -1.38
C TYR A 66 -11.69 -6.22 -1.49
N LEU A 67 -12.42 -6.60 -0.43
CA LEU A 67 -13.84 -6.27 -0.31
C LEU A 67 -14.01 -4.84 0.23
N THR A 68 -14.95 -4.12 -0.36
CA THR A 68 -15.27 -2.73 -0.02
C THR A 68 -16.76 -2.55 0.22
N VAL A 69 -17.09 -1.58 1.06
CA VAL A 69 -18.47 -1.16 1.36
C VAL A 69 -18.54 0.36 1.40
N LEU A 70 -19.65 0.92 0.89
CA LEU A 70 -19.88 2.35 0.91
C LEU A 70 -20.76 2.70 2.12
N LEU A 71 -20.22 3.50 3.03
CA LEU A 71 -20.92 3.98 4.21
C LEU A 71 -21.25 5.47 4.09
N TYR A 72 -22.41 5.84 4.61
CA TYR A 72 -22.90 7.22 4.60
C TYR A 72 -23.02 7.74 6.04
N HIS A 73 -22.38 8.87 6.29
CA HIS A 73 -22.58 9.68 7.48
C HIS A 73 -22.83 11.11 7.00
N THR A 74 -24.09 11.53 7.02
CA THR A 74 -24.57 12.79 6.40
C THR A 74 -23.71 13.99 6.84
N PRO A 75 -23.23 14.83 5.88
CA PRO A 75 -23.49 14.79 4.44
C PRO A 75 -22.51 13.90 3.64
N ASN A 76 -21.58 13.26 4.30
CA ASN A 76 -20.44 12.56 3.70
C ASN A 76 -20.74 11.09 3.37
N LYS A 77 -20.08 10.61 2.32
CA LYS A 77 -20.01 9.18 1.99
C LYS A 77 -18.56 8.76 1.88
N ARG A 78 -18.24 7.57 2.36
CA ARG A 78 -16.87 7.04 2.28
C ARG A 78 -16.88 5.56 1.90
N LEU A 79 -16.00 5.21 0.96
CA LEU A 79 -15.73 3.82 0.61
C LEU A 79 -14.72 3.26 1.60
N TRP A 80 -15.11 2.19 2.28
CA TRP A 80 -14.30 1.53 3.29
C TRP A 80 -13.83 0.16 2.82
N LEU A 81 -12.63 -0.23 3.22
CA LEU A 81 -12.14 -1.60 3.11
C LEU A 81 -12.70 -2.41 4.28
N VAL A 82 -13.36 -3.54 3.98
CA VAL A 82 -14.06 -4.34 5.01
C VAL A 82 -13.11 -4.85 6.08
N HIS A 83 -11.94 -5.39 5.72
CA HIS A 83 -10.94 -5.86 6.68
C HIS A 83 -10.51 -4.76 7.69
N ARG A 84 -10.45 -3.49 7.26
CA ARG A 84 -10.10 -2.39 8.17
C ARG A 84 -11.23 -2.09 9.16
N ILE A 85 -12.49 -2.16 8.71
CA ILE A 85 -13.64 -1.98 9.60
C ILE A 85 -13.66 -3.09 10.65
N VAL A 86 -13.46 -4.36 10.24
CA VAL A 86 -13.37 -5.50 11.16
C VAL A 86 -12.21 -5.32 12.15
N ALA A 87 -11.03 -5.00 11.66
CA ALA A 87 -9.87 -4.81 12.53
C ALA A 87 -10.09 -3.70 13.55
N LEU A 88 -10.65 -2.56 13.14
CA LEU A 88 -10.96 -1.44 14.05
C LEU A 88 -11.99 -1.82 15.13
N ALA A 89 -12.97 -2.66 14.80
CA ALA A 89 -14.03 -3.03 15.74
C ALA A 89 -13.61 -4.17 16.69
N PHE A 90 -12.75 -5.09 16.25
CA PHE A 90 -12.53 -6.35 16.96
C PHE A 90 -11.10 -6.55 17.46
N ILE A 91 -10.09 -5.95 16.83
CA ILE A 91 -8.67 -6.23 17.12
C ILE A 91 -8.03 -5.01 17.78
N SER A 92 -7.53 -5.17 19.01
CA SER A 92 -6.78 -4.12 19.70
C SER A 92 -5.50 -3.74 18.94
N ASN A 93 -5.19 -2.44 18.88
CA ASN A 93 -4.01 -1.90 18.21
C ASN A 93 -3.25 -0.91 19.12
N PRO A 94 -2.70 -1.37 20.25
CA PRO A 94 -2.04 -0.47 21.21
C PRO A 94 -0.77 0.19 20.66
N GLU A 95 -0.14 -0.40 19.66
CA GLU A 95 1.06 0.12 19.01
C GLU A 95 0.75 1.03 17.81
N ASP A 96 -0.52 1.35 17.56
CA ASP A 96 -1.00 2.16 16.42
C ASP A 96 -0.40 1.73 15.06
N LYS A 97 -0.34 0.40 14.83
CA LYS A 97 0.18 -0.17 13.58
C LYS A 97 -0.67 0.25 12.39
N PRO A 98 -0.08 0.70 11.28
CA PRO A 98 -0.83 1.33 10.19
C PRO A 98 -1.53 0.37 9.24
N CYS A 99 -1.09 -0.89 9.18
CA CYS A 99 -1.58 -1.88 8.21
C CYS A 99 -2.41 -2.97 8.87
N VAL A 100 -3.36 -3.51 8.10
CA VAL A 100 -4.06 -4.77 8.42
C VAL A 100 -3.68 -5.80 7.36
N ASP A 101 -3.16 -6.93 7.78
CA ASP A 101 -2.73 -8.04 6.95
C ASP A 101 -3.69 -9.23 7.07
N HIS A 102 -3.82 -10.00 5.98
CA HIS A 102 -4.56 -11.26 5.95
C HIS A 102 -3.58 -12.41 6.13
N ASN A 103 -3.72 -13.18 7.20
CA ASN A 103 -2.82 -14.30 7.51
C ASN A 103 -2.74 -15.33 6.36
N ASP A 104 -3.89 -15.63 5.74
CA ASP A 104 -4.00 -16.55 4.60
C ASP A 104 -3.74 -15.91 3.24
N ARG A 105 -3.51 -14.57 3.19
CA ARG A 105 -3.35 -13.74 1.97
C ARG A 105 -4.60 -13.68 1.08
N ASN A 106 -5.71 -14.24 1.48
CA ASN A 106 -6.98 -14.07 0.79
C ASN A 106 -7.62 -12.73 1.20
N ARG A 107 -7.49 -11.73 0.36
CA ARG A 107 -8.01 -10.37 0.58
C ARG A 107 -9.54 -10.28 0.70
N ALA A 108 -10.24 -11.36 0.40
CA ALA A 108 -11.68 -11.47 0.55
C ALA A 108 -12.10 -12.17 1.86
N ASN A 109 -11.16 -12.84 2.55
CA ASN A 109 -11.42 -13.49 3.83
C ASN A 109 -11.22 -12.51 4.98
N ASN A 110 -12.30 -11.82 5.36
CA ASN A 110 -12.28 -10.78 6.40
C ASN A 110 -12.70 -11.30 7.79
N ASP A 111 -12.59 -12.60 8.03
CA ASP A 111 -12.75 -13.18 9.36
C ASP A 111 -11.73 -12.59 10.33
N VAL A 112 -12.17 -12.22 11.54
CA VAL A 112 -11.32 -11.59 12.57
C VAL A 112 -10.07 -12.42 12.91
N ASN A 113 -10.20 -13.75 12.90
CA ASN A 113 -9.09 -14.68 13.19
C ASN A 113 -8.05 -14.71 12.07
N ASN A 114 -8.43 -14.25 10.87
CA ASN A 114 -7.53 -14.16 9.72
C ASN A 114 -6.83 -12.78 9.61
N LEU A 115 -7.21 -11.80 10.43
CA LEU A 115 -6.70 -10.44 10.37
C LEU A 115 -5.74 -10.13 11.51
N ARG A 116 -4.72 -9.31 11.22
CA ARG A 116 -3.81 -8.77 12.24
C ARG A 116 -3.37 -7.35 11.90
N TRP A 117 -3.15 -6.54 12.92
CA TRP A 117 -2.44 -5.28 12.74
C TRP A 117 -0.95 -5.53 12.54
N CYS A 118 -0.33 -4.82 11.63
CA CYS A 118 1.09 -4.96 11.32
C CYS A 118 1.71 -3.64 10.85
N THR A 119 3.02 -3.53 10.95
CA THR A 119 3.81 -2.49 10.29
C THR A 119 3.96 -2.78 8.79
N TYR A 120 4.42 -1.80 8.02
CA TYR A 120 4.73 -2.01 6.60
C TYR A 120 5.80 -3.11 6.40
N SER A 121 6.81 -3.14 7.28
CA SER A 121 7.88 -4.15 7.23
C SER A 121 7.36 -5.56 7.53
N GLU A 122 6.55 -5.71 8.58
CA GLU A 122 5.93 -7.00 8.93
C GLU A 122 5.02 -7.51 7.81
N ASN A 123 4.23 -6.62 7.18
CA ASN A 123 3.37 -6.98 6.05
C ASN A 123 4.17 -7.47 4.84
N MET A 124 5.32 -6.85 4.55
CA MET A 124 6.24 -7.31 3.49
C MET A 124 6.91 -8.64 3.81
N LEU A 125 7.14 -8.93 5.09
CA LEU A 125 7.79 -10.15 5.57
C LEU A 125 6.82 -11.30 5.87
N ASN A 126 5.52 -11.14 5.60
CA ASN A 126 4.55 -12.21 5.77
C ASN A 126 5.08 -13.50 5.11
N PRO A 127 5.23 -14.62 5.86
CA PRO A 127 5.88 -15.87 5.38
C PRO A 127 5.30 -16.40 4.06
N LEU A 128 4.00 -16.21 3.85
CA LEU A 128 3.34 -16.60 2.60
C LEU A 128 3.69 -15.66 1.42
N SER A 129 4.28 -14.48 1.67
CA SER A 129 4.77 -13.57 0.62
C SER A 129 6.23 -13.83 0.26
N THR A 130 7.00 -14.33 1.22
CA THR A 130 8.45 -14.47 1.13
C THR A 130 8.91 -15.38 -0.03
N PRO A 131 8.28 -16.54 -0.32
CA PRO A 131 8.69 -17.38 -1.46
C PRO A 131 8.49 -16.69 -2.80
N PHE A 132 7.38 -15.95 -2.97
CA PHE A 132 7.09 -15.24 -4.22
C PHE A 132 8.05 -14.07 -4.45
N TYR A 133 8.28 -13.23 -3.44
CA TYR A 133 9.24 -12.13 -3.51
C TYR A 133 10.68 -12.61 -3.60
N ARG A 134 11.05 -13.70 -2.91
CA ARG A 134 12.37 -14.35 -3.08
C ARG A 134 12.53 -14.89 -4.49
N LYS A 135 11.54 -15.59 -5.05
CA LYS A 135 11.61 -16.14 -6.40
C LYS A 135 11.72 -15.04 -7.48
N ILE A 136 11.07 -13.89 -7.29
CA ILE A 136 11.18 -12.73 -8.19
C ILE A 136 12.52 -12.01 -8.03
N ASN A 137 13.08 -11.94 -6.82
CA ASN A 137 14.28 -11.15 -6.55
C ASN A 137 15.57 -11.98 -6.51
N LEU A 138 15.51 -13.29 -6.27
CA LEU A 138 16.68 -14.20 -6.23
C LEU A 138 17.29 -14.50 -7.60
N GLY A 139 16.75 -14.02 -8.67
CA GLY A 139 17.35 -14.15 -10.02
C GLY A 139 17.54 -12.82 -10.74
N ARG A 140 16.97 -11.75 -10.23
CA ARG A 140 17.21 -10.40 -10.76
C ARG A 140 18.46 -9.83 -10.10
N LYS A 141 19.63 -10.13 -10.68
CA LYS A 141 20.72 -9.15 -10.63
C LYS A 141 20.05 -7.84 -11.04
N ARG A 142 19.98 -6.85 -10.15
CA ARG A 142 19.61 -5.49 -10.55
C ARG A 142 20.80 -4.98 -11.35
N PRO A 143 20.81 -5.07 -12.69
CA PRO A 143 22.00 -4.77 -13.48
C PRO A 143 22.45 -3.32 -13.32
N TYR A 144 21.55 -2.47 -12.80
CA TYR A 144 21.79 -1.04 -12.58
C TYR A 144 22.26 -0.69 -11.16
N ALA A 145 22.12 -1.58 -10.15
CA ALA A 145 22.47 -1.26 -8.76
C ALA A 145 24.00 -1.31 -8.48
N TYR A 146 24.75 -1.98 -9.34
CA TYR A 146 26.19 -2.20 -9.20
C TYR A 146 26.99 -1.80 -10.45
N ARG A 147 26.50 -0.82 -11.22
CA ARG A 147 27.29 -0.28 -12.35
C ARG A 147 28.27 0.76 -11.79
N PRO A 148 29.58 0.54 -11.94
CA PRO A 148 30.59 1.55 -11.61
C PRO A 148 30.35 2.83 -12.41
N VAL A 149 30.63 3.97 -11.80
CA VAL A 149 30.45 5.30 -12.38
C VAL A 149 31.76 6.06 -12.32
N VAL A 150 32.08 6.80 -13.39
CA VAL A 150 33.15 7.73 -13.42
C VAL A 150 32.65 9.17 -13.53
N GLY A 151 33.32 10.07 -12.82
CA GLY A 151 33.11 11.51 -12.93
C GLY A 151 34.31 12.15 -13.63
N ILE A 152 34.04 12.89 -14.70
CA ILE A 152 35.05 13.50 -15.57
C ILE A 152 34.93 15.01 -15.48
N LYS A 153 36.04 15.68 -15.27
CA LYS A 153 36.18 17.14 -15.33
C LYS A 153 37.43 17.49 -16.09
N ASP A 154 37.31 18.41 -17.02
CA ASP A 154 38.43 18.85 -17.88
C ASP A 154 39.21 17.66 -18.52
N ASP A 155 38.43 16.69 -19.06
CA ASP A 155 38.88 15.45 -19.68
C ASP A 155 39.64 14.48 -18.75
N ILE A 156 39.68 14.77 -17.45
CA ILE A 156 40.32 13.94 -16.44
C ILE A 156 39.27 13.23 -15.59
N VAL A 157 39.49 11.93 -15.32
CA VAL A 157 38.65 11.17 -14.38
C VAL A 157 39.01 11.62 -12.97
N VAL A 158 38.10 12.38 -12.34
CA VAL A 158 38.27 12.92 -10.98
C VAL A 158 37.51 12.11 -9.91
N TYR A 159 36.57 11.30 -10.31
CA TYR A 159 35.83 10.41 -9.41
C TYR A 159 35.67 9.01 -10.02
N ARG A 160 35.73 8.00 -9.15
CA ARG A 160 35.34 6.61 -9.45
C ARG A 160 34.49 6.08 -8.30
N PHE A 161 33.31 5.56 -8.63
CA PHE A 161 32.41 4.95 -7.70
C PHE A 161 32.11 3.52 -8.13
N ASP A 162 32.21 2.56 -7.22
CA ASP A 162 31.83 1.17 -7.48
C ASP A 162 30.31 1.03 -7.66
N LYS A 163 29.55 1.94 -7.01
CA LYS A 163 28.09 2.03 -7.08
C LYS A 163 27.68 3.47 -7.26
N LEU A 164 26.62 3.69 -8.04
CA LEU A 164 26.03 5.01 -8.23
C LEU A 164 25.70 5.71 -6.90
N THR A 165 25.26 4.94 -5.88
CA THR A 165 24.91 5.46 -4.55
C THR A 165 26.10 6.06 -3.79
N ASP A 166 27.32 5.66 -4.12
CA ASP A 166 28.52 6.13 -3.42
C ASP A 166 28.82 7.62 -3.70
N CYS A 167 28.25 8.18 -4.77
CA CYS A 167 28.38 9.61 -5.09
C CYS A 167 27.90 10.53 -3.95
N VAL A 168 26.96 10.05 -3.13
CA VAL A 168 26.40 10.81 -1.99
C VAL A 168 27.48 11.10 -0.93
N LYS A 169 28.44 10.18 -0.74
CA LYS A 169 29.57 10.34 0.19
C LYS A 169 30.49 11.51 -0.19
N TYR A 170 30.43 11.92 -1.46
CA TYR A 170 31.21 13.02 -2.02
C TYR A 170 30.38 14.28 -2.26
N GLY A 171 29.19 14.35 -1.66
CA GLY A 171 28.32 15.54 -1.71
C GLY A 171 27.46 15.65 -2.98
N PHE A 172 27.44 14.64 -3.85
CA PHE A 172 26.63 14.68 -5.06
C PHE A 172 25.21 14.14 -4.82
N ASN A 173 24.24 14.76 -5.48
CA ASN A 173 22.87 14.26 -5.45
C ASN A 173 22.74 13.04 -6.38
N TYR A 174 22.33 11.90 -5.81
CA TYR A 174 22.13 10.63 -6.51
C TYR A 174 21.30 10.74 -7.80
N THR A 175 20.16 11.45 -7.72
CA THR A 175 19.24 11.59 -8.87
C THR A 175 19.87 12.39 -10.01
N SER A 176 20.67 13.41 -9.66
CA SER A 176 21.40 14.22 -10.64
C SER A 176 22.51 13.45 -11.32
N VAL A 177 23.30 12.67 -10.56
CA VAL A 177 24.34 11.80 -11.12
C VAL A 177 23.74 10.71 -12.00
N SER A 178 22.63 10.08 -11.56
CA SER A 178 21.88 9.11 -12.36
C SER A 178 21.38 9.71 -13.69
N SER A 179 20.91 10.95 -13.64
CA SER A 179 20.46 11.67 -14.84
C SER A 179 21.60 11.95 -15.82
N CYS A 180 22.81 12.26 -15.32
CA CYS A 180 24.01 12.38 -16.16
C CYS A 180 24.36 11.05 -16.82
N CYS A 181 24.47 9.96 -16.05
CA CYS A 181 24.80 8.62 -16.56
C CYS A 181 23.80 8.11 -17.62
N ASN A 182 22.56 8.59 -17.60
CA ASN A 182 21.52 8.23 -18.57
C ASN A 182 21.34 9.28 -19.69
N GLY A 183 22.27 10.23 -19.84
CA GLY A 183 22.25 11.24 -20.89
C GLY A 183 21.17 12.32 -20.77
N ARG A 184 20.42 12.34 -19.67
CA ARG A 184 19.32 13.30 -19.43
C ARG A 184 19.82 14.66 -18.91
N ARG A 185 21.05 14.72 -18.44
CA ARG A 185 21.71 15.90 -17.89
C ARG A 185 23.20 15.89 -18.29
N LYS A 186 23.75 17.04 -18.64
CA LYS A 186 25.15 17.14 -19.05
C LYS A 186 26.10 16.99 -17.86
N THR A 187 25.89 17.75 -16.77
CA THR A 187 26.81 17.75 -15.62
C THR A 187 26.06 17.78 -14.29
N CYS A 188 26.72 17.37 -13.22
CA CYS A 188 26.30 17.54 -11.84
C CYS A 188 27.47 18.14 -11.04
N GLY A 189 27.29 19.35 -10.48
CA GLY A 189 28.37 20.05 -9.77
C GLY A 189 29.59 20.36 -10.64
N GLY A 190 29.41 20.63 -11.94
CA GLY A 190 30.49 20.88 -12.89
C GLY A 190 31.25 19.62 -13.35
N VAL A 191 30.78 18.42 -12.99
CA VAL A 191 31.37 17.14 -13.35
C VAL A 191 30.42 16.38 -14.27
N THR A 192 30.94 15.81 -15.35
CA THR A 192 30.18 14.89 -16.23
C THR A 192 30.28 13.48 -15.67
N PHE A 193 29.17 12.83 -15.42
CA PHE A 193 29.12 11.46 -14.93
C PHE A 193 28.60 10.51 -15.99
N MET A 194 29.27 9.36 -16.13
CA MET A 194 28.82 8.25 -16.98
C MET A 194 29.14 6.90 -16.34
N TYR A 195 28.52 5.84 -16.83
CA TYR A 195 28.90 4.51 -16.41
C TYR A 195 30.31 4.14 -16.93
N LEU A 196 31.07 3.41 -16.12
CA LEU A 196 32.42 3.01 -16.50
C LEU A 196 32.48 2.27 -17.84
N SER A 197 31.51 1.40 -18.10
CA SER A 197 31.39 0.68 -19.39
C SER A 197 31.27 1.60 -20.60
N ASP A 198 30.53 2.71 -20.42
CA ASP A 198 30.31 3.67 -21.51
C ASP A 198 31.57 4.50 -21.74
N TYR A 199 32.28 4.85 -20.67
CA TYR A 199 33.59 5.54 -20.71
C TYR A 199 34.67 4.69 -21.40
N GLU A 200 34.79 3.40 -21.04
CA GLU A 200 35.73 2.48 -21.66
C GLU A 200 35.47 2.32 -23.18
N THR A 201 34.21 2.31 -23.56
CA THR A 201 33.81 2.28 -24.98
C THR A 201 34.30 3.53 -25.72
N LEU A 202 34.13 4.72 -25.13
CA LEU A 202 34.56 6.00 -25.71
C LEU A 202 36.11 6.03 -25.89
N ILE A 203 36.85 5.59 -24.86
CA ILE A 203 38.34 5.55 -24.97
C ILE A 203 38.80 4.58 -26.04
N ASN A 204 38.17 3.42 -26.18
CA ASN A 204 38.54 2.43 -27.18
C ASN A 204 38.24 2.93 -28.60
N ILE A 205 37.20 3.70 -28.82
CA ILE A 205 36.90 4.34 -30.09
C ILE A 205 38.00 5.38 -30.43
N SER A 206 38.39 6.23 -29.45
CA SER A 206 39.39 7.29 -29.65
C SER A 206 40.81 6.78 -29.84
N LYS A 207 41.12 5.52 -29.47
CA LYS A 207 42.45 4.91 -29.73
C LYS A 207 42.53 4.24 -31.10
N ASN A 208 41.41 3.97 -31.74
CA ASN A 208 41.32 3.30 -33.04
C ASN A 208 40.99 4.27 -34.19
N SER A 209 40.89 5.57 -33.88
CA SER A 209 40.72 6.68 -34.83
C SER A 209 42.03 7.46 -34.99
#